data_6369824828d325a5e58edf00d2217946
#
_entry.id   6369824828d325a5e58edf00d2217946
#
_cell.length_a   1.000
_cell.length_b   1.000
_cell.length_c   1.000
_cell.angle_alpha   90.00
_cell.angle_beta   90.00
_cell.angle_gamma   90.00
#
_symmetry.space_group_name_H-M   'P 1'
#
loop_
_entity.id
_entity.type
_entity.pdbx_description
1 polymer ?
#
loop_
_entity_poly.entity_id
_entity_poly.type
_entity_poly.pdbx_seq_one_letter_code
_entity_poly.pdbx_strand_id
1 'polypeptide(L)'
;MKVLLMAVLICLASNVSAACPVKRPGELPVLPNGVMASEEEMYRTQLVAEKYLLQAQAYIDCDVMNRRQHLVLVSKLEDFSRIYDEEVIEFQIRTNIIAEQ
;
A
#
# COMPACT_ATOMS: atom_id res chain seq x y z
N MET A 1 -21.79 39.36 -19.66
CA MET A 1 -21.20 38.35 -20.55
C MET A 1 -19.94 37.65 -19.99
N LYS A 2 -19.01 38.39 -19.38
CA LYS A 2 -17.80 37.77 -18.77
C LYS A 2 -18.11 36.85 -17.58
N VAL A 3 -19.16 37.13 -16.83
CA VAL A 3 -19.57 36.34 -15.64
C VAL A 3 -20.19 35.00 -16.06
N LEU A 4 -20.88 34.93 -17.18
CA LEU A 4 -21.47 33.69 -17.71
C LEU A 4 -20.41 32.72 -18.22
N LEU A 5 -19.33 33.21 -18.81
CA LEU A 5 -18.19 32.41 -19.27
C LEU A 5 -17.43 31.77 -18.12
N MET A 6 -17.27 32.49 -16.99
CA MET A 6 -16.63 31.94 -15.79
C MET A 6 -17.48 30.85 -15.12
N ALA A 7 -18.80 31.01 -15.11
CA ALA A 7 -19.69 30.00 -14.53
C ALA A 7 -19.66 28.67 -15.31
N VAL A 8 -19.54 28.75 -16.63
CA VAL A 8 -19.42 27.58 -17.51
C VAL A 8 -18.08 26.83 -17.29
N LEU A 9 -17.01 27.57 -17.06
CA LEU A 9 -15.67 27.00 -16.76
C LEU A 9 -15.66 26.26 -15.43
N ILE A 10 -16.35 26.77 -14.42
CA ILE A 10 -16.45 26.13 -13.10
C ILE A 10 -17.24 24.82 -13.17
N CYS A 11 -18.28 24.76 -13.97
CA CYS A 11 -19.08 23.54 -14.18
C CYS A 11 -18.29 22.44 -14.90
N LEU A 12 -17.37 22.79 -15.82
CA LEU A 12 -16.53 21.82 -16.51
C LEU A 12 -15.44 21.22 -15.60
N ALA A 13 -14.95 21.98 -14.60
CA ALA A 13 -13.95 21.52 -13.67
C ALA A 13 -14.49 20.48 -12.67
N SER A 14 -15.81 20.47 -12.39
CA SER A 14 -16.41 19.54 -11.43
C SER A 14 -16.64 18.12 -11.97
N ASN A 15 -16.46 17.89 -13.27
CA ASN A 15 -16.69 16.58 -13.90
C ASN A 15 -15.41 15.72 -13.99
N VAL A 16 -14.26 16.17 -13.45
CA VAL A 16 -12.97 15.49 -13.61
C VAL A 16 -12.66 14.49 -12.50
N SER A 17 -13.55 14.33 -11.49
CA SER A 17 -13.23 13.64 -10.26
C SER A 17 -13.74 12.21 -10.13
N ALA A 18 -14.23 11.57 -11.20
CA ALA A 18 -15.02 10.36 -11.07
C ALA A 18 -14.27 9.02 -11.19
N ALA A 19 -13.00 8.99 -11.55
CA ALA A 19 -12.27 7.73 -11.76
C ALA A 19 -11.04 7.64 -10.86
N CYS A 20 -10.90 6.49 -10.19
CA CYS A 20 -9.69 6.18 -9.45
C CYS A 20 -8.55 5.87 -10.43
N PRO A 21 -7.44 6.63 -10.42
CA PRO A 21 -6.30 6.37 -11.31
C PRO A 21 -5.50 5.14 -10.90
N VAL A 22 -5.74 4.60 -9.72
CA VAL A 22 -5.00 3.48 -9.17
C VAL A 22 -5.80 2.21 -9.35
N LYS A 23 -5.15 1.14 -9.79
CA LYS A 23 -5.78 -0.17 -9.92
C LYS A 23 -5.98 -0.79 -8.54
N ARG A 24 -7.04 -1.60 -8.42
CA ARG A 24 -7.25 -2.43 -7.23
C ARG A 24 -5.99 -3.26 -6.98
N PRO A 25 -5.48 -3.30 -5.72
CA PRO A 25 -4.31 -4.12 -5.40
C PRO A 25 -4.62 -5.59 -5.63
N GLY A 26 -3.64 -6.32 -6.19
CA GLY A 26 -3.74 -7.74 -6.46
C GLY A 26 -3.46 -8.57 -5.21
N GLU A 27 -2.91 -9.77 -5.42
CA GLU A 27 -2.55 -10.66 -4.33
C GLU A 27 -1.45 -10.05 -3.46
N LEU A 28 -1.50 -10.37 -2.16
CA LEU A 28 -0.47 -9.94 -1.22
C LEU A 28 0.89 -10.51 -1.64
N PRO A 29 1.97 -9.72 -1.53
CA PRO A 29 3.31 -10.24 -1.78
C PRO A 29 3.65 -11.38 -0.82
N VAL A 30 4.42 -12.35 -1.32
CA VAL A 30 4.91 -13.46 -0.50
C VAL A 30 6.09 -12.94 0.35
N LEU A 31 6.01 -13.15 1.66
CA LEU A 31 7.05 -12.74 2.59
C LEU A 31 8.02 -13.90 2.82
N PRO A 32 9.35 -13.63 2.79
CA PRO A 32 10.34 -14.63 3.18
C PRO A 32 10.35 -14.83 4.70
N ASN A 33 10.91 -15.96 5.13
CA ASN A 33 11.13 -16.20 6.54
C ASN A 33 12.33 -15.37 7.02
N GLY A 34 12.11 -14.44 7.95
CA GLY A 34 13.15 -13.53 8.46
C GLY A 34 14.32 -14.25 9.13
N VAL A 35 14.07 -15.44 9.69
CA VAL A 35 15.12 -16.25 10.32
C VAL A 35 16.10 -16.82 9.27
N MET A 36 15.63 -17.05 8.04
CA MET A 36 16.41 -17.71 6.99
C MET A 36 16.77 -16.79 5.81
N ALA A 37 16.11 -15.65 5.68
CA ALA A 37 16.25 -14.79 4.52
C ALA A 37 17.63 -14.12 4.48
N SER A 38 18.15 -13.94 3.26
CA SER A 38 19.35 -13.14 3.03
C SER A 38 19.05 -11.65 3.15
N GLU A 39 20.09 -10.85 3.33
CA GLU A 39 19.96 -9.38 3.33
C GLU A 39 19.37 -8.87 2.03
N GLU A 40 19.77 -9.45 0.90
CA GLU A 40 19.24 -9.08 -0.42
C GLU A 40 17.77 -9.41 -0.54
N GLU A 41 17.33 -10.57 -0.06
CA GLU A 41 15.92 -10.96 -0.07
C GLU A 41 15.08 -10.02 0.78
N MET A 42 15.56 -9.64 1.95
CA MET A 42 14.85 -8.70 2.83
C MET A 42 14.76 -7.31 2.20
N TYR A 43 15.82 -6.87 1.52
CA TYR A 43 15.80 -5.59 0.81
C TYR A 43 14.77 -5.58 -0.32
N ARG A 44 14.74 -6.64 -1.14
CA ARG A 44 13.74 -6.78 -2.21
C ARG A 44 12.32 -6.83 -1.65
N THR A 45 12.15 -7.56 -0.57
CA THR A 45 10.84 -7.66 0.12
C THR A 45 10.38 -6.29 0.61
N GLN A 46 11.28 -5.49 1.16
CA GLN A 46 10.96 -4.14 1.58
C GLN A 46 10.43 -3.29 0.43
N LEU A 47 11.11 -3.31 -0.72
CA LEU A 47 10.69 -2.55 -1.89
C LEU A 47 9.31 -2.98 -2.38
N VAL A 48 9.08 -4.29 -2.46
CA VAL A 48 7.80 -4.85 -2.92
C VAL A 48 6.68 -4.54 -1.94
N ALA A 49 6.94 -4.71 -0.63
CA ALA A 49 5.96 -4.44 0.41
C ALA A 49 5.57 -2.96 0.45
N GLU A 50 6.54 -2.06 0.40
CA GLU A 50 6.26 -0.62 0.38
C GLU A 50 5.44 -0.21 -0.84
N LYS A 51 5.80 -0.71 -2.01
CA LYS A 51 5.05 -0.43 -3.25
C LYS A 51 3.61 -0.93 -3.15
N TYR A 52 3.42 -2.14 -2.62
CA TYR A 52 2.10 -2.72 -2.46
C TYR A 52 1.25 -1.89 -1.48
N LEU A 53 1.80 -1.53 -0.34
CA LEU A 53 1.09 -0.76 0.68
C LEU A 53 0.72 0.64 0.17
N LEU A 54 1.61 1.30 -0.57
CA LEU A 54 1.33 2.60 -1.17
C LEU A 54 0.20 2.51 -2.20
N GLN A 55 0.22 1.50 -3.06
CA GLN A 55 -0.83 1.28 -4.05
C GLN A 55 -2.18 1.00 -3.38
N ALA A 56 -2.18 0.14 -2.35
CA ALA A 56 -3.38 -0.20 -1.61
C ALA A 56 -3.96 1.02 -0.90
N GLN A 57 -3.12 1.84 -0.27
CA GLN A 57 -3.56 3.07 0.39
C GLN A 57 -4.15 4.06 -0.61
N ALA A 58 -3.50 4.24 -1.76
CA ALA A 58 -4.00 5.12 -2.82
C ALA A 58 -5.37 4.65 -3.33
N TYR A 59 -5.57 3.34 -3.44
CA TYR A 59 -6.86 2.77 -3.84
C TYR A 59 -7.94 3.03 -2.78
N ILE A 60 -7.61 2.86 -1.51
CA ILE A 60 -8.51 3.17 -0.39
C ILE A 60 -8.92 4.65 -0.43
N ASP A 61 -7.97 5.53 -0.69
CA ASP A 61 -8.19 6.99 -0.74
C ASP A 61 -9.13 7.42 -1.86
N CYS A 62 -9.25 6.60 -2.92
CA CYS A 62 -10.22 6.84 -3.99
C CYS A 62 -11.68 6.66 -3.56
N ASP A 63 -11.93 5.96 -2.46
CA ASP A 63 -13.27 5.73 -1.90
C ASP A 63 -14.27 5.15 -2.91
N VAL A 64 -13.82 4.18 -3.70
CA VAL A 64 -14.66 3.50 -4.72
C VAL A 64 -15.26 2.18 -4.24
N MET A 65 -14.85 1.72 -3.04
CA MET A 65 -15.31 0.47 -2.45
C MET A 65 -16.55 0.68 -1.58
N ASN A 66 -17.42 -0.35 -1.48
CA ASN A 66 -18.46 -0.35 -0.46
C ASN A 66 -17.82 -0.61 0.93
N ARG A 67 -18.61 -0.44 1.98
CA ARG A 67 -18.12 -0.57 3.36
C ARG A 67 -17.50 -1.94 3.64
N ARG A 68 -18.11 -3.01 3.15
CA ARG A 68 -17.64 -4.38 3.36
C ARG A 68 -16.29 -4.60 2.69
N GLN A 69 -16.15 -4.19 1.44
CA GLN A 69 -14.91 -4.29 0.68
C GLN A 69 -13.79 -3.50 1.35
N HIS A 70 -14.11 -2.30 1.82
CA HIS A 70 -13.17 -1.44 2.54
C HIS A 70 -12.64 -2.14 3.80
N LEU A 71 -13.53 -2.68 4.63
CA LEU A 71 -13.15 -3.35 5.87
C LEU A 71 -12.30 -4.59 5.60
N VAL A 72 -12.64 -5.37 4.57
CA VAL A 72 -11.87 -6.56 4.19
C VAL A 72 -10.46 -6.18 3.75
N LEU A 73 -10.33 -5.15 2.91
CA LEU A 73 -9.01 -4.71 2.44
C LEU A 73 -8.16 -4.15 3.58
N VAL A 74 -8.72 -3.29 4.41
CA VAL A 74 -8.00 -2.73 5.57
C VAL A 74 -7.52 -3.85 6.50
N SER A 75 -8.36 -4.84 6.78
CA SER A 75 -7.99 -5.99 7.62
C SER A 75 -6.82 -6.78 7.02
N LYS A 76 -6.85 -7.03 5.71
CA LYS A 76 -5.75 -7.71 5.02
C LYS A 76 -4.44 -6.93 5.10
N LEU A 77 -4.51 -5.62 4.96
CA LEU A 77 -3.32 -4.76 5.02
C LEU A 77 -2.74 -4.71 6.43
N GLU A 78 -3.60 -4.66 7.45
CA GLU A 78 -3.15 -4.69 8.84
C GLU A 78 -2.45 -6.00 9.17
N ASP A 79 -3.03 -7.13 8.76
CA ASP A 79 -2.42 -8.45 8.94
C ASP A 79 -1.09 -8.57 8.21
N PHE A 80 -1.05 -8.11 6.95
CA PHE A 80 0.17 -8.13 6.15
C PHE A 80 1.27 -7.30 6.80
N SER A 81 0.95 -6.09 7.23
CA SER A 81 1.92 -5.19 7.88
C SER A 81 2.46 -5.81 9.17
N ARG A 82 1.61 -6.43 9.95
CA ARG A 82 2.01 -7.10 11.19
C ARG A 82 2.97 -8.26 10.92
N ILE A 83 2.64 -9.11 9.98
CA ILE A 83 3.48 -10.27 9.62
C ILE A 83 4.81 -9.79 9.03
N TYR A 84 4.77 -8.77 8.18
CA TYR A 84 5.99 -8.17 7.62
C TYR A 84 6.90 -7.63 8.72
N ASP A 85 6.35 -6.89 9.67
CA ASP A 85 7.13 -6.35 10.80
C ASP A 85 7.73 -7.47 11.65
N GLU A 86 6.99 -8.56 11.88
CA GLU A 86 7.51 -9.73 12.61
C GLU A 86 8.71 -10.34 11.88
N GLU A 87 8.64 -10.50 10.57
CA GLU A 87 9.76 -11.06 9.79
C GLU A 87 10.98 -10.13 9.77
N VAL A 88 10.75 -8.83 9.71
CA VAL A 88 11.83 -7.84 9.79
C VAL A 88 12.52 -7.90 11.16
N ILE A 89 11.75 -7.99 12.23
CA ILE A 89 12.28 -8.08 13.60
C ILE A 89 13.10 -9.36 13.76
N GLU A 90 12.60 -10.50 13.30
CA GLU A 90 13.33 -11.77 13.35
C GLU A 90 14.63 -11.70 12.57
N PHE A 91 14.62 -11.09 11.40
CA PHE A 91 15.82 -10.87 10.61
C PHE A 91 16.84 -10.00 11.35
N GLN A 92 16.38 -8.91 11.94
CA GLN A 92 17.26 -7.99 12.69
C GLN A 92 17.88 -8.66 13.91
N ILE A 93 17.08 -9.44 14.66
CA ILE A 93 17.57 -10.19 15.82
C ILE A 93 18.67 -11.16 15.39
N ARG A 94 18.44 -11.92 14.33
CA ARG A 94 19.42 -12.89 13.82
C ARG A 94 20.72 -12.22 13.38
N THR A 95 20.63 -11.13 12.62
CA THR A 95 21.81 -10.42 12.14
C THR A 95 22.61 -9.78 13.27
N ASN A 96 21.93 -9.25 14.28
CA ASN A 96 22.58 -8.68 15.46
C ASN A 96 23.31 -9.76 16.27
N ILE A 97 22.71 -10.93 16.45
CA ILE A 97 23.34 -12.06 17.14
C ILE A 97 24.61 -12.49 16.41
N ILE A 98 24.57 -12.59 15.08
CA ILE A 98 25.72 -12.96 14.26
C ILE A 98 26.82 -11.89 14.35
N ALA A 99 26.45 -10.62 14.36
CA ALA A 99 27.40 -9.51 14.43
C ALA A 99 28.12 -9.43 15.78
N GLU A 100 27.50 -9.91 16.86
CA GLU A 100 28.09 -9.95 18.20
C GLU A 100 29.07 -11.10 18.39
N GLN A 101 29.08 -12.07 17.50
CA GLN A 101 30.02 -13.22 17.53
C GLN A 101 31.30 -12.88 16.78
#